data_6b1596a26714bad6f8aef3a8f605a881
#
_entry.id   6b1596a26714bad6f8aef3a8f605a881
#
_cell.length_a   1.000
_cell.length_b   1.000
_cell.length_c   1.000
_cell.angle_alpha   90.00
_cell.angle_beta   90.00
_cell.angle_gamma   90.00
#
_symmetry.space_group_name_H-M   'P 1'
#
loop_
_entity.id
_entity.type
_entity.pdbx_description
1 polymer ?
#
loop_
_entity_poly.entity_id
_entity_poly.type
_entity_poly.pdbx_seq_one_letter_code
_entity_poly.pdbx_strand_id
1 'polypeptide(L)'
;MEFKNKEIERKFLIRYPSEAVLGSVPSENRSRIIQTYLISKEGITSRVRSRTYHSGTIYTKTEKKRINSVSCFEDEREMTKEDYEAELKNADPNRVPIEKERLLLASGKHIFEIDIYPFWGDRAIMEVELSDEDEDFVIPEGIELIKDVTEDRRYKNSRLAENIPMENI
;
A
#
# COMPACT_ATOMS: atom_id res chain seq x y z
N MET A 1 -18.85 14.43 0.39
CA MET A 1 -17.88 13.78 -0.53
C MET A 1 -18.51 12.53 -1.12
N GLU A 2 -18.46 12.42 -2.42
CA GLU A 2 -18.96 11.26 -3.14
C GLU A 2 -17.77 10.36 -3.54
N PHE A 3 -17.79 9.09 -3.09
CA PHE A 3 -16.78 8.11 -3.44
C PHE A 3 -17.17 7.42 -4.75
N LYS A 4 -16.33 7.57 -5.77
CA LYS A 4 -16.64 7.12 -7.14
C LYS A 4 -16.16 5.70 -7.45
N ASN A 5 -15.11 5.23 -6.78
CA ASN A 5 -14.45 3.96 -7.10
C ASN A 5 -14.49 3.00 -5.93
N LYS A 6 -14.87 1.74 -6.21
CA LYS A 6 -14.76 0.62 -5.28
C LYS A 6 -13.44 -0.10 -5.52
N GLU A 7 -12.65 -0.29 -4.46
CA GLU A 7 -11.41 -1.07 -4.47
C GLU A 7 -11.63 -2.38 -3.71
N ILE A 8 -11.21 -3.48 -4.30
CA ILE A 8 -11.22 -4.81 -3.70
C ILE A 8 -9.81 -5.35 -3.73
N GLU A 9 -9.24 -5.68 -2.57
CA GLU A 9 -7.87 -6.18 -2.50
C GLU A 9 -7.71 -7.32 -1.49
N ARG A 10 -6.72 -8.19 -1.77
CA ARG A 10 -6.23 -9.18 -0.82
C ARG A 10 -4.82 -8.79 -0.42
N LYS A 11 -4.49 -9.04 0.82
CA LYS A 11 -3.21 -8.66 1.42
C LYS A 11 -2.55 -9.85 2.10
N PHE A 12 -1.25 -10.01 1.88
CA PHE A 12 -0.45 -11.10 2.41
C PHE A 12 0.80 -10.60 3.09
N LEU A 13 1.12 -11.21 4.22
CA LEU A 13 2.45 -11.12 4.79
C LEU A 13 3.31 -12.17 4.09
N ILE A 14 4.45 -11.72 3.56
CA ILE A 14 5.39 -12.58 2.84
C ILE A 14 6.78 -12.49 3.46
N ARG A 15 7.63 -13.47 3.21
CA ARG A 15 9.05 -13.35 3.52
C ARG A 15 9.68 -12.29 2.64
N TYR A 16 10.74 -11.65 3.16
CA TYR A 16 11.48 -10.67 2.38
C TYR A 16 11.86 -11.30 1.03
N PRO A 17 11.60 -10.62 -0.10
CA PRO A 17 11.85 -11.18 -1.42
C PRO A 17 13.31 -11.58 -1.62
N SER A 18 13.51 -12.71 -2.29
CA SER A 18 14.86 -13.19 -2.64
C SER A 18 15.55 -12.25 -3.61
N GLU A 19 16.88 -12.34 -3.68
CA GLU A 19 17.68 -11.59 -4.67
C GLU A 19 17.22 -11.87 -6.10
N ALA A 20 16.82 -13.12 -6.40
CA ALA A 20 16.30 -13.49 -7.71
C ALA A 20 15.00 -12.75 -8.05
N VAL A 21 14.07 -12.66 -7.11
CA VAL A 21 12.81 -11.90 -7.29
C VAL A 21 13.12 -10.41 -7.42
N LEU A 22 13.94 -9.85 -6.53
CA LEU A 22 14.32 -8.44 -6.58
C LEU A 22 15.00 -8.08 -7.90
N GLY A 23 15.90 -8.92 -8.38
CA GLY A 23 16.60 -8.72 -9.65
C GLY A 23 15.72 -8.86 -10.89
N SER A 24 14.58 -9.53 -10.79
CA SER A 24 13.63 -9.70 -11.89
C SER A 24 12.75 -8.50 -12.16
N VAL A 25 12.66 -7.57 -11.20
CA VAL A 25 11.79 -6.39 -11.31
C VAL A 25 12.54 -5.25 -11.99
N PRO A 26 12.10 -4.81 -13.18
CA PRO A 26 12.76 -3.70 -13.87
C PRO A 26 12.53 -2.37 -13.16
N SER A 27 13.38 -1.38 -13.43
CA SER A 27 13.34 -0.08 -12.77
C SER A 27 12.01 0.66 -12.95
N GLU A 28 11.35 0.52 -14.11
CA GLU A 28 10.02 1.10 -14.35
C GLU A 28 8.92 0.52 -13.48
N ASN A 29 9.13 -0.66 -12.91
CA ASN A 29 8.19 -1.33 -11.99
C ASN A 29 8.56 -1.12 -10.52
N ARG A 30 9.49 -0.21 -10.24
CA ARG A 30 9.91 0.15 -8.88
C ARG A 30 9.56 1.60 -8.60
N SER A 31 9.13 1.86 -7.37
CA SER A 31 8.91 3.22 -6.92
C SER A 31 9.13 3.34 -5.42
N ARG A 32 9.52 4.54 -5.00
CA ARG A 32 9.63 4.88 -3.59
C ARG A 32 8.42 5.71 -3.18
N ILE A 33 7.78 5.31 -2.11
CA ILE A 33 6.56 5.95 -1.62
C ILE A 33 6.82 6.51 -0.23
N ILE A 34 6.40 7.76 -0.02
CA ILE A 34 6.27 8.35 1.31
C ILE A 34 4.82 8.78 1.44
N GLN A 35 4.11 8.22 2.42
CA GLN A 35 2.71 8.54 2.64
C GLN A 35 2.49 9.05 4.06
N THR A 36 1.70 10.11 4.16
CA THR A 36 1.39 10.79 5.41
C THR A 36 -0.11 10.76 5.61
N TYR A 37 -0.55 10.23 6.76
CA TYR A 37 -1.96 10.22 7.12
C TYR A 37 -2.36 11.57 7.69
N LEU A 38 -3.52 12.04 7.25
CA LEU A 38 -4.08 13.32 7.65
C LEU A 38 -5.16 13.13 8.72
N ILE A 39 -5.43 14.17 9.47
CA ILE A 39 -6.58 14.23 10.37
C ILE A 39 -7.82 14.09 9.47
N SER A 40 -8.70 13.15 9.81
CA SER A 40 -9.89 12.84 9.01
C SER A 40 -11.09 12.54 9.89
N LYS A 41 -12.27 12.54 9.26
CA LYS A 41 -13.52 12.16 9.94
C LYS A 41 -13.53 10.69 10.28
N GLU A 42 -14.29 10.33 11.31
CA GLU A 42 -14.52 8.94 11.68
C GLU A 42 -15.05 8.12 10.47
N GLY A 43 -14.49 6.94 10.29
CA GLY A 43 -14.84 6.05 9.18
C GLY A 43 -14.17 6.38 7.84
N ILE A 44 -13.44 7.49 7.77
CA ILE A 44 -12.71 7.90 6.57
C ILE A 44 -11.22 7.95 6.88
N THR A 45 -10.40 7.32 6.02
CA THR A 45 -8.94 7.44 6.07
C THR A 45 -8.51 8.38 4.95
N SER A 46 -7.77 9.42 5.32
CA SER A 46 -7.24 10.41 4.38
C SER A 46 -5.71 10.40 4.42
N ARG A 47 -5.08 10.40 3.26
CA ARG A 47 -3.61 10.45 3.16
C ARG A 47 -3.17 11.26 1.96
N VAL A 48 -1.97 11.83 2.05
CA VAL A 48 -1.22 12.34 0.91
C VAL A 48 0.02 11.49 0.70
N ARG A 49 0.45 11.38 -0.55
CA ARG A 49 1.53 10.50 -0.95
C ARG A 49 2.42 11.17 -1.98
N SER A 50 3.73 11.06 -1.80
CA SER A 50 4.70 11.25 -2.87
C SER A 50 5.15 9.88 -3.37
N ARG A 51 5.14 9.67 -4.67
CA ARG A 51 5.61 8.43 -5.30
C ARG A 51 6.64 8.77 -6.34
N THR A 52 7.86 8.33 -6.10
CA THR A 52 9.01 8.65 -6.94
C THR A 52 9.39 7.43 -7.77
N TYR A 53 9.32 7.62 -9.09
CA TYR A 53 9.82 6.69 -10.10
C TYR A 53 11.17 7.21 -10.61
N HIS A 54 11.88 6.41 -11.40
CA HIS A 54 13.08 6.89 -12.08
C HIS A 54 12.81 8.09 -13.00
N SER A 55 11.57 8.24 -13.49
CA SER A 55 11.13 9.31 -14.40
C SER A 55 10.63 10.58 -13.70
N GLY A 56 10.46 10.56 -12.38
CA GLY A 56 9.98 11.72 -11.62
C GLY A 56 9.05 11.35 -10.48
N THR A 57 8.49 12.36 -9.83
CA THR A 57 7.63 12.20 -8.65
C THR A 57 6.20 12.64 -8.96
N ILE A 58 5.24 11.84 -8.50
CA ILE A 58 3.80 12.12 -8.57
C ILE A 58 3.28 12.28 -7.15
N TYR A 59 2.42 13.26 -6.95
CA TYR A 59 1.78 13.55 -5.66
C TYR A 59 0.29 13.26 -5.76
N THR A 60 -0.25 12.55 -4.77
CA THR A 60 -1.67 12.18 -4.75
C THR A 60 -2.27 12.36 -3.36
N LYS A 61 -3.58 12.60 -3.32
CA LYS A 61 -4.38 12.53 -2.10
C LYS A 61 -5.41 11.44 -2.27
N THR A 62 -5.51 10.56 -1.29
CA THR A 62 -6.44 9.44 -1.29
C THR A 62 -7.32 9.48 -0.06
N GLU A 63 -8.62 9.31 -0.26
CA GLU A 63 -9.59 9.14 0.81
C GLU A 63 -10.28 7.80 0.64
N LYS A 64 -10.38 7.04 1.73
CA LYS A 64 -10.97 5.70 1.72
C LYS A 64 -12.06 5.58 2.77
N LYS A 65 -13.16 4.93 2.39
CA LYS A 65 -14.24 4.53 3.28
C LYS A 65 -14.43 3.03 3.17
N ARG A 66 -14.24 2.34 4.29
CA ARG A 66 -14.32 0.88 4.32
C ARG A 66 -15.77 0.40 4.14
N ILE A 67 -15.92 -0.67 3.33
CA ILE A 67 -17.17 -1.40 3.15
C ILE A 67 -17.15 -2.67 4.01
N ASN A 68 -16.09 -3.49 3.86
CA ASN A 68 -15.85 -4.73 4.61
C ASN A 68 -14.34 -5.03 4.66
N SER A 69 -13.94 -6.25 5.04
CA SER A 69 -12.51 -6.61 5.19
C SER A 69 -11.70 -6.56 3.90
N VAL A 70 -12.34 -6.77 2.74
CA VAL A 70 -11.66 -6.83 1.42
C VAL A 70 -11.98 -5.64 0.53
N SER A 71 -13.03 -4.86 0.81
CA SER A 71 -13.54 -3.79 -0.06
C SER A 71 -13.62 -2.44 0.62
N CYS A 72 -13.31 -1.39 -0.12
CA CYS A 72 -13.50 0.00 0.30
C CYS A 72 -13.91 0.87 -0.89
N PHE A 73 -14.56 2.00 -0.60
CA PHE A 73 -14.68 3.09 -1.56
C PHE A 73 -13.41 3.93 -1.51
N GLU A 74 -12.88 4.27 -2.66
CA GLU A 74 -11.67 5.07 -2.79
C GLU A 74 -11.92 6.28 -3.69
N ASP A 75 -11.42 7.43 -3.26
CA ASP A 75 -11.30 8.62 -4.09
C ASP A 75 -9.84 9.05 -4.08
N GLU A 76 -9.18 9.02 -5.23
CA GLU A 76 -7.79 9.39 -5.39
C GLU A 76 -7.66 10.47 -6.46
N ARG A 77 -6.88 11.50 -6.17
CA ARG A 77 -6.60 12.57 -7.12
C ARG A 77 -5.13 12.96 -7.09
N GLU A 78 -4.62 13.28 -8.25
CA GLU A 78 -3.28 13.86 -8.39
C GLU A 78 -3.31 15.32 -7.95
N MET A 79 -2.20 15.78 -7.39
CA MET A 79 -2.06 17.15 -6.91
C MET A 79 -0.67 17.69 -7.23
N THR A 80 -0.53 19.01 -7.15
CA THR A 80 0.75 19.67 -7.30
C THR A 80 1.63 19.42 -6.06
N LYS A 81 2.94 19.62 -6.23
CA LYS A 81 3.87 19.56 -5.08
C LYS A 81 3.50 20.59 -4.01
N GLU A 82 3.09 21.79 -4.43
CA GLU A 82 2.69 22.88 -3.54
C GLU A 82 1.46 22.50 -2.71
N ASP A 83 0.46 21.90 -3.35
CA ASP A 83 -0.75 21.42 -2.66
C ASP A 83 -0.43 20.26 -1.70
N TYR A 84 0.45 19.34 -2.12
CA TYR A 84 0.95 18.26 -1.26
C TYR A 84 1.63 18.81 0.00
N GLU A 85 2.55 19.75 -0.15
CA GLU A 85 3.24 20.38 0.97
C GLU A 85 2.28 21.13 1.90
N ALA A 86 1.26 21.77 1.34
CA ALA A 86 0.22 22.43 2.13
C ALA A 86 -0.61 21.44 2.96
N GLU A 87 -0.95 20.28 2.37
CA GLU A 87 -1.71 19.23 3.06
C GLU A 87 -0.91 18.57 4.20
N LEU A 88 0.41 18.56 4.15
CA LEU A 88 1.25 18.03 5.23
C LEU A 88 1.03 18.76 6.56
N LYS A 89 0.54 19.99 6.53
CA LYS A 89 0.18 20.74 7.75
C LYS A 89 -0.99 20.13 8.50
N ASN A 90 -1.79 19.30 7.84
CA ASN A 90 -2.93 18.58 8.40
C ASN A 90 -2.58 17.15 8.80
N ALA A 91 -1.30 16.82 8.92
CA ALA A 91 -0.85 15.50 9.33
C ALA A 91 -1.40 15.12 10.70
N ASP A 92 -1.83 13.87 10.82
CA ASP A 92 -2.28 13.31 12.10
C ASP A 92 -1.06 13.14 13.03
N PRO A 93 -1.03 13.83 14.19
CA PRO A 93 0.10 13.76 15.11
C PRO A 93 0.29 12.39 15.77
N ASN A 94 -0.73 11.52 15.71
CA ASN A 94 -0.68 10.17 16.26
C ASN A 94 -0.16 9.12 15.27
N ARG A 95 0.22 9.54 14.07
CA ARG A 95 0.71 8.64 13.01
C ARG A 95 2.00 9.17 12.43
N VAL A 96 2.98 8.27 12.27
CA VAL A 96 4.23 8.59 11.59
C VAL A 96 4.09 8.37 10.09
N PRO A 97 4.77 9.17 9.25
CA PRO A 97 4.82 8.91 7.82
C PRO A 97 5.35 7.51 7.53
N ILE A 98 4.77 6.85 6.57
CA ILE A 98 5.21 5.53 6.09
C ILE A 98 6.07 5.71 4.85
N GLU A 99 7.30 5.22 4.94
CA GLU A 99 8.20 5.13 3.80
C GLU A 99 8.29 3.68 3.36
N LYS A 100 8.19 3.43 2.05
CA LYS A 100 8.28 2.08 1.50
C LYS A 100 8.78 2.11 0.05
N GLU A 101 9.38 1.01 -0.37
CA GLU A 101 9.65 0.73 -1.77
C GLU A 101 8.55 -0.20 -2.28
N ARG A 102 7.95 0.14 -3.42
CA ARG A 102 6.93 -0.70 -4.06
C ARG A 102 7.49 -1.33 -5.31
N LEU A 103 7.35 -2.64 -5.40
CA LEU A 103 7.69 -3.44 -6.57
C LEU A 103 6.41 -3.95 -7.21
N LEU A 104 6.30 -3.86 -8.54
CA LEU A 104 5.18 -4.45 -9.28
C LEU A 104 5.63 -5.76 -9.91
N LEU A 105 4.90 -6.82 -9.66
CA LEU A 105 5.22 -8.17 -10.11
C LEU A 105 4.00 -8.80 -10.76
N ALA A 106 4.09 -9.13 -12.07
CA ALA A 106 2.99 -9.73 -12.79
C ALA A 106 2.89 -11.23 -12.50
N SER A 107 1.67 -11.74 -12.33
CA SER A 107 1.38 -13.16 -12.25
C SER A 107 -0.03 -13.45 -12.77
N GLY A 108 -0.13 -14.29 -13.80
CA GLY A 108 -1.38 -14.47 -14.51
C GLY A 108 -1.85 -13.15 -15.11
N LYS A 109 -3.11 -12.80 -14.91
CA LYS A 109 -3.71 -11.54 -15.37
C LYS A 109 -3.61 -10.39 -14.34
N HIS A 110 -2.94 -10.63 -13.21
CA HIS A 110 -2.87 -9.68 -12.12
C HIS A 110 -1.48 -9.06 -11.99
N ILE A 111 -1.45 -7.84 -11.46
CA ILE A 111 -0.23 -7.17 -11.01
C ILE A 111 -0.25 -7.18 -9.49
N PHE A 112 0.76 -7.81 -8.88
CA PHE A 112 0.96 -7.80 -7.44
C PHE A 112 1.83 -6.63 -7.04
N GLU A 113 1.49 -5.98 -5.94
CA GLU A 113 2.27 -4.90 -5.35
C GLU A 113 2.99 -5.45 -4.12
N ILE A 114 4.32 -5.41 -4.13
CA ILE A 114 5.14 -5.81 -2.98
C ILE A 114 5.69 -4.56 -2.34
N ASP A 115 5.33 -4.33 -1.08
CA ASP A 115 5.79 -3.18 -0.31
C ASP A 115 6.85 -3.62 0.69
N ILE A 116 8.05 -3.07 0.52
CA ILE A 116 9.20 -3.28 1.38
C ILE A 116 9.33 -2.08 2.31
N TYR A 117 9.29 -2.34 3.62
CA TYR A 117 9.35 -1.32 4.65
C TYR A 117 10.71 -1.31 5.35
N PRO A 118 11.29 -0.14 5.66
CA PRO A 118 12.57 -0.04 6.35
C PRO A 118 12.59 -0.69 7.74
N PHE A 119 11.43 -0.77 8.41
CA PHE A 119 11.34 -1.32 9.76
C PHE A 119 11.30 -2.86 9.81
N TRP A 120 11.18 -3.54 8.66
CA TRP A 120 11.22 -5.00 8.58
C TRP A 120 12.36 -5.46 7.65
N GLY A 121 13.24 -6.32 8.21
CA GLY A 121 14.34 -6.90 7.43
C GLY A 121 14.06 -8.30 6.90
N ASP A 122 13.02 -8.99 7.43
CA ASP A 122 12.74 -10.40 7.17
C ASP A 122 11.40 -10.65 6.48
N ARG A 123 10.59 -9.62 6.31
CA ARG A 123 9.24 -9.73 5.75
C ARG A 123 8.85 -8.50 4.93
N ALA A 124 7.78 -8.66 4.16
CA ALA A 124 7.18 -7.60 3.36
C ALA A 124 5.68 -7.83 3.26
N ILE A 125 4.96 -6.85 2.69
CA ILE A 125 3.53 -6.97 2.40
C ILE A 125 3.35 -7.11 0.89
N MET A 126 2.46 -8.02 0.49
CA MET A 126 2.05 -8.18 -0.90
C MET A 126 0.55 -7.96 -1.00
N GLU A 127 0.15 -7.18 -1.99
CA GLU A 127 -1.26 -6.90 -2.26
C GLU A 127 -1.61 -7.24 -3.70
N VAL A 128 -2.85 -7.64 -3.94
CA VAL A 128 -3.42 -7.81 -5.27
C VAL A 128 -4.81 -7.20 -5.29
N GLU A 129 -5.06 -6.37 -6.31
CA GLU A 129 -6.38 -5.78 -6.55
C GLU A 129 -7.19 -6.70 -7.44
N LEU A 130 -8.46 -6.92 -7.07
CA LEU A 130 -9.38 -7.83 -7.74
C LEU A 130 -10.58 -7.06 -8.28
N SER A 131 -11.23 -7.60 -9.30
CA SER A 131 -12.48 -7.08 -9.85
C SER A 131 -13.69 -7.53 -9.03
N ASP A 132 -13.57 -8.65 -8.32
CA ASP A 132 -14.62 -9.28 -7.52
C ASP A 132 -14.00 -9.92 -6.27
N GLU A 133 -14.76 -9.99 -5.17
CA GLU A 133 -14.29 -10.55 -3.90
C GLU A 133 -13.90 -12.02 -3.98
N ASP A 134 -14.50 -12.77 -4.91
CA ASP A 134 -14.27 -14.20 -5.12
C ASP A 134 -13.34 -14.49 -6.32
N GLU A 135 -12.71 -13.47 -6.89
CA GLU A 135 -11.82 -13.65 -8.04
C GLU A 135 -10.57 -14.45 -7.68
N ASP A 136 -10.26 -15.47 -8.50
CA ASP A 136 -9.05 -16.26 -8.34
C ASP A 136 -7.82 -15.51 -8.86
N PHE A 137 -6.68 -15.77 -8.22
CA PHE A 137 -5.39 -15.22 -8.61
C PHE A 137 -4.27 -16.24 -8.33
N VAL A 138 -3.15 -16.06 -8.99
CA VAL A 138 -1.98 -16.94 -8.89
C VAL A 138 -0.86 -16.18 -8.20
N ILE A 139 -0.38 -16.69 -7.08
CA ILE A 139 0.76 -16.11 -6.35
C ILE A 139 1.99 -16.11 -7.27
N PRO A 140 2.73 -15.01 -7.38
CA PRO A 140 3.93 -14.94 -8.20
C PRO A 140 4.96 -16.00 -7.81
N GLU A 141 5.63 -16.56 -8.81
CA GLU A 141 6.70 -17.53 -8.60
C GLU A 141 7.82 -16.92 -7.76
N GLY A 142 8.34 -17.70 -6.83
CA GLY A 142 9.44 -17.28 -5.97
C GLY A 142 9.02 -16.50 -4.72
N ILE A 143 7.74 -16.19 -4.57
CA ILE A 143 7.21 -15.54 -3.38
C ILE A 143 6.83 -16.58 -2.34
N GLU A 144 7.38 -16.42 -1.12
CA GLU A 144 7.07 -17.29 0.02
C GLU A 144 6.03 -16.60 0.92
N LEU A 145 4.81 -17.16 0.94
CA LEU A 145 3.73 -16.65 1.79
C LEU A 145 3.98 -17.05 3.25
N ILE A 146 3.74 -16.09 4.16
CA ILE A 146 3.68 -16.37 5.60
C ILE A 146 2.23 -16.58 5.99
N LYS A 147 1.37 -15.59 5.71
CA LYS A 147 -0.08 -15.70 5.97
C LYS A 147 -0.89 -14.65 5.22
N ASP A 148 -2.17 -14.92 5.06
CA ASP A 148 -3.16 -13.95 4.61
C ASP A 148 -3.47 -12.98 5.77
N VAL A 149 -3.29 -11.70 5.54
CA VAL A 149 -3.56 -10.64 6.52
C VAL A 149 -4.64 -9.67 6.05
N THR A 150 -5.43 -10.07 5.06
CA THR A 150 -6.50 -9.25 4.50
C THR A 150 -7.47 -8.74 5.58
N GLU A 151 -7.80 -9.58 6.55
CA GLU A 151 -8.71 -9.22 7.65
C GLU A 151 -7.99 -8.70 8.90
N ASP A 152 -6.66 -8.74 8.91
CA ASP A 152 -5.87 -8.29 10.06
C ASP A 152 -5.56 -6.79 9.94
N ARG A 153 -6.30 -6.00 10.69
CA ARG A 153 -6.18 -4.54 10.67
C ARG A 153 -4.81 -3.99 11.05
N ARG A 154 -4.02 -4.77 11.82
CA ARG A 154 -2.68 -4.36 12.24
C ARG A 154 -1.75 -4.11 11.04
N TYR A 155 -2.01 -4.79 9.91
CA TYR A 155 -1.20 -4.71 8.69
C TYR A 155 -1.67 -3.66 7.70
N LYS A 156 -2.69 -2.87 8.02
CA LYS A 156 -3.05 -1.71 7.21
C LYS A 156 -2.01 -0.62 7.37
N ASN A 157 -1.67 0.06 6.29
CA ASN A 157 -0.69 1.16 6.34
C ASN A 157 -1.09 2.22 7.37
N SER A 158 -2.37 2.54 7.52
CA SER A 158 -2.85 3.48 8.53
C SER A 158 -2.56 3.03 9.97
N ARG A 159 -2.53 1.72 10.21
CA ARG A 159 -2.20 1.13 11.50
C ARG A 159 -0.69 0.96 11.68
N LEU A 160 0.03 0.63 10.61
CA LEU A 160 1.49 0.59 10.63
C LEU A 160 2.08 1.96 11.02
N ALA A 161 1.40 3.04 10.63
CA ALA A 161 1.77 4.40 11.02
C ALA A 161 1.60 4.69 12.53
N GLU A 162 0.83 3.86 13.25
CA GLU A 162 0.62 3.96 14.70
C GLU A 162 1.46 2.93 15.47
N ASN A 163 1.48 1.69 15.01
CA ASN A 163 2.16 0.59 15.68
C ASN A 163 2.53 -0.51 14.68
N ILE A 164 3.77 -0.98 14.75
CA ILE A 164 4.32 -1.99 13.85
C ILE A 164 4.26 -3.37 14.51
N PRO A 165 3.54 -4.36 13.90
CA PRO A 165 3.57 -5.72 14.40
C PRO A 165 4.96 -6.33 14.24
N MET A 166 5.49 -6.92 15.32
CA MET A 166 6.81 -7.56 15.35
C MET A 166 6.70 -9.02 15.77
N GLU A 167 5.65 -9.70 15.33
CA GLU A 167 5.47 -11.12 15.63
C GLU A 167 6.52 -11.98 14.94
N ASN A 168 6.81 -13.13 15.55
CA ASN A 168 7.74 -14.09 14.96
C ASN A 168 7.12 -14.76 13.73
N ILE A 169 7.94 -15.03 12.73
CA ILE A 169 7.53 -15.64 11.46
C ILE A 169 8.36 -16.88 11.16
#